data_aa9a62b2b461a3b6322338774010e362
#
_entry.id   aa9a62b2b461a3b6322338774010e362
#
_cell.length_a   1.000
_cell.length_b   1.000
_cell.length_c   1.000
_cell.angle_alpha   90.00
_cell.angle_beta   90.00
_cell.angle_gamma   90.00
#
_symmetry.space_group_name_H-M   'P 1'
#
loop_
_entity.id
_entity.type
_entity.pdbx_description
1 polymer ?
#
loop_
_entity_poly.entity_id
_entity_poly.type
_entity_poly.pdbx_seq_one_letter_code
_entity_poly.pdbx_strand_id
1 'polypeptide(L)'
;MENLKMQARAAAGDLLKTLKAMPEVQALYVLSSSAVAPRNVTRFSTDSDFDLAVILDVPLKEDEWRPRPTDTYALVRDRLPAWIPEFSFHLPVPWGRMEVNVHQLLFQYEADPRTTWNSDKCDAYGNKGEPLFDREDAFEALVSHKTREQLERLEGETHRLYNRITWDVREIPLRMARRVGVPTGHFVLSGALDEVVDWMYARSGRLLPNMKWKLYSLGALGLISGEQENLLIEAQQCDPLSMVDLERRCEALGEFCQSAGMDLSTGAIAAVRKAYQQANHHLLGDEAAVFATLPSPRLVPFGGPGGSS
;
A
#
# COMPACT_ATOMS: atom_id res chain seq x y z
N MET A 1 1.40 -21.49 -13.57
CA MET A 1 1.24 -20.02 -13.45
C MET A 1 1.46 -19.29 -14.79
N GLU A 2 2.57 -19.53 -15.45
CA GLU A 2 2.90 -18.85 -16.73
C GLU A 2 1.86 -19.10 -17.84
N ASN A 3 1.32 -20.31 -17.91
CA ASN A 3 0.26 -20.66 -18.86
C ASN A 3 -1.04 -19.84 -18.62
N LEU A 4 -1.45 -19.60 -17.37
CA LEU A 4 -2.64 -18.79 -17.05
C LEU A 4 -2.43 -17.33 -17.46
N LYS A 5 -1.26 -16.73 -17.18
CA LYS A 5 -0.93 -15.38 -17.62
C LYS A 5 -0.95 -15.23 -19.14
N MET A 6 -0.40 -16.21 -19.86
CA MET A 6 -0.45 -16.22 -21.33
C MET A 6 -1.88 -16.31 -21.86
N GLN A 7 -2.72 -17.15 -21.28
CA GLN A 7 -4.12 -17.27 -21.67
C GLN A 7 -4.93 -16.01 -21.36
N ALA A 8 -4.71 -15.38 -20.18
CA ALA A 8 -5.30 -14.11 -19.82
C ALA A 8 -4.92 -13.01 -20.84
N ARG A 9 -3.64 -12.96 -21.20
CA ARG A 9 -3.13 -12.01 -22.19
C ARG A 9 -3.69 -12.26 -23.59
N ALA A 10 -3.84 -13.52 -23.99
CA ALA A 10 -4.46 -13.87 -25.25
C ALA A 10 -5.92 -13.43 -25.31
N ALA A 11 -6.68 -13.61 -24.23
CA ALA A 11 -8.05 -13.14 -24.12
C ALA A 11 -8.18 -11.62 -24.21
N ALA A 12 -7.20 -10.86 -23.66
CA ALA A 12 -7.14 -9.40 -23.74
C ALA A 12 -6.54 -8.89 -25.08
N GLY A 13 -6.10 -9.77 -25.99
CA GLY A 13 -5.30 -9.42 -27.17
C GLY A 13 -5.94 -8.37 -28.08
N ASP A 14 -7.25 -8.49 -28.38
CA ASP A 14 -7.96 -7.53 -29.21
C ASP A 14 -8.11 -6.17 -28.52
N LEU A 15 -8.36 -6.14 -27.20
CA LEU A 15 -8.38 -4.92 -26.41
C LEU A 15 -7.02 -4.21 -26.47
N LEU A 16 -5.95 -4.95 -26.19
CA LEU A 16 -4.59 -4.41 -26.22
C LEU A 16 -4.21 -3.85 -27.59
N LYS A 17 -4.60 -4.55 -28.64
CA LYS A 17 -4.37 -4.10 -30.04
C LYS A 17 -5.15 -2.83 -30.34
N THR A 18 -6.41 -2.75 -29.91
CA THR A 18 -7.27 -1.57 -30.10
C THR A 18 -6.69 -0.36 -29.38
N LEU A 19 -6.38 -0.50 -28.08
CA LEU A 19 -5.80 0.60 -27.30
C LEU A 19 -4.46 1.09 -27.86
N LYS A 20 -3.59 0.16 -28.28
CA LYS A 20 -2.30 0.50 -28.88
C LYS A 20 -2.42 1.28 -30.20
N ALA A 21 -3.51 1.08 -30.95
CA ALA A 21 -3.75 1.78 -32.19
C ALA A 21 -4.34 3.19 -32.02
N MET A 22 -4.80 3.54 -30.82
CA MET A 22 -5.39 4.85 -30.55
C MET A 22 -4.30 5.92 -30.43
N PRO A 23 -4.43 7.06 -31.14
CA PRO A 23 -3.42 8.11 -31.13
C PRO A 23 -3.24 8.78 -29.75
N GLU A 24 -4.30 8.80 -28.92
CA GLU A 24 -4.31 9.37 -27.57
C GLU A 24 -3.52 8.53 -26.56
N VAL A 25 -3.26 7.25 -26.86
CA VAL A 25 -2.55 6.33 -25.98
C VAL A 25 -1.05 6.53 -26.12
N GLN A 26 -0.40 6.98 -25.05
CA GLN A 26 1.04 7.16 -24.95
C GLN A 26 1.74 5.89 -24.50
N ALA A 27 1.18 5.19 -23.51
CA ALA A 27 1.76 3.93 -23.04
C ALA A 27 0.68 2.96 -22.53
N LEU A 28 1.02 1.66 -22.54
CA LEU A 28 0.22 0.57 -21.98
C LEU A 28 1.08 -0.28 -21.05
N TYR A 29 0.59 -0.53 -19.86
CA TYR A 29 1.25 -1.36 -18.86
C TYR A 29 0.28 -2.42 -18.33
N VAL A 30 0.72 -3.66 -18.27
CA VAL A 30 0.05 -4.68 -17.44
C VAL A 30 0.58 -4.56 -16.03
N LEU A 31 -0.30 -4.56 -15.06
CA LEU A 31 0.03 -4.34 -13.65
C LEU A 31 -0.24 -5.58 -12.80
N SER A 32 0.14 -5.51 -11.52
CA SER A 32 -0.23 -6.45 -10.48
C SER A 32 0.15 -7.91 -10.80
N SER A 33 -0.73 -8.85 -10.44
CA SER A 33 -0.47 -10.30 -10.59
C SER A 33 -0.42 -10.77 -12.03
N SER A 34 -1.05 -10.04 -12.95
CA SER A 34 -1.09 -10.37 -14.39
C SER A 34 0.19 -10.01 -15.15
N ALA A 35 1.01 -9.11 -14.62
CA ALA A 35 2.25 -8.68 -15.26
C ALA A 35 3.36 -9.76 -15.19
N VAL A 36 4.16 -9.85 -16.26
CA VAL A 36 5.38 -10.66 -16.33
C VAL A 36 6.57 -9.72 -16.17
N ALA A 37 6.94 -9.45 -14.92
CA ALA A 37 8.07 -8.59 -14.60
C ALA A 37 9.05 -9.33 -13.67
N PRO A 38 10.39 -9.13 -13.80
CA PRO A 38 11.39 -9.90 -13.05
C PRO A 38 11.28 -9.78 -11.52
N ARG A 39 10.74 -8.66 -11.02
CA ARG A 39 10.56 -8.40 -9.59
C ARG A 39 9.13 -8.65 -9.09
N ASN A 40 8.25 -9.11 -9.98
CA ASN A 40 6.87 -9.39 -9.63
C ASN A 40 6.76 -10.78 -9.01
N VAL A 41 6.65 -10.84 -7.70
CA VAL A 41 6.45 -12.08 -6.93
C VAL A 41 4.99 -12.42 -6.68
N THR A 42 4.05 -11.59 -7.14
CA THR A 42 2.62 -11.81 -6.92
C THR A 42 2.10 -13.02 -7.71
N ARG A 43 1.12 -13.71 -7.15
CA ARG A 43 0.53 -14.90 -7.78
C ARG A 43 -0.65 -14.54 -8.66
N PHE A 44 -0.65 -15.05 -9.87
CA PHE A 44 -1.82 -15.07 -10.76
C PHE A 44 -2.56 -16.39 -10.64
N SER A 45 -3.86 -16.34 -10.43
CA SER A 45 -4.76 -17.49 -10.31
C SER A 45 -5.98 -17.33 -11.20
N THR A 46 -6.89 -18.29 -11.19
CA THR A 46 -8.17 -18.21 -11.89
C THR A 46 -9.11 -17.13 -11.32
N ASP A 47 -8.87 -16.69 -10.09
CA ASP A 47 -9.65 -15.66 -9.40
C ASP A 47 -8.98 -14.27 -9.51
N SER A 48 -7.88 -14.18 -10.27
CA SER A 48 -7.17 -12.90 -10.47
C SER A 48 -7.83 -12.10 -11.58
N ASP A 49 -7.87 -10.80 -11.36
CA ASP A 49 -8.18 -9.77 -12.36
C ASP A 49 -6.99 -9.53 -13.31
N PHE A 50 -7.27 -8.88 -14.42
CA PHE A 50 -6.28 -8.41 -15.37
C PHE A 50 -6.22 -6.88 -15.33
N ASP A 51 -5.24 -6.36 -14.58
CA ASP A 51 -5.06 -4.92 -14.40
C ASP A 51 -4.25 -4.33 -15.56
N LEU A 52 -4.84 -3.36 -16.26
CA LEU A 52 -4.24 -2.63 -17.36
C LEU A 52 -4.19 -1.13 -17.06
N ALA A 53 -3.03 -0.53 -17.11
CA ALA A 53 -2.88 0.91 -17.09
C ALA A 53 -2.75 1.45 -18.53
N VAL A 54 -3.56 2.46 -18.83
CA VAL A 54 -3.56 3.17 -20.10
C VAL A 54 -3.15 4.61 -19.84
N ILE A 55 -1.99 4.99 -20.34
CA ILE A 55 -1.43 6.33 -20.18
C ILE A 55 -1.83 7.14 -21.40
N LEU A 56 -2.43 8.30 -21.18
CA LEU A 56 -3.15 9.09 -22.16
C LEU A 56 -2.71 10.54 -22.16
N ASP A 57 -2.82 11.20 -23.31
CA ASP A 57 -2.73 12.66 -23.40
C ASP A 57 -4.01 13.34 -22.93
N VAL A 58 -5.16 12.74 -23.26
CA VAL A 58 -6.50 13.19 -22.85
C VAL A 58 -7.33 11.99 -22.41
N PRO A 59 -8.26 12.16 -21.46
CA PRO A 59 -9.12 11.06 -21.01
C PRO A 59 -9.95 10.52 -22.16
N LEU A 60 -10.03 9.20 -22.30
CA LEU A 60 -10.95 8.56 -23.23
C LEU A 60 -12.37 8.67 -22.69
N LYS A 61 -13.30 8.98 -23.58
CA LYS A 61 -14.74 8.96 -23.25
C LYS A 61 -15.27 7.54 -23.30
N GLU A 62 -16.33 7.31 -22.54
CA GLU A 62 -16.94 5.99 -22.36
C GLU A 62 -17.32 5.31 -23.70
N ASP A 63 -17.77 6.07 -24.68
CA ASP A 63 -18.26 5.60 -25.97
C ASP A 63 -17.16 5.40 -27.03
N GLU A 64 -15.94 5.92 -26.80
CA GLU A 64 -14.86 5.94 -27.80
C GLU A 64 -14.07 4.61 -27.89
N TRP A 65 -14.08 3.79 -26.82
CA TRP A 65 -13.19 2.61 -26.78
C TRP A 65 -13.80 1.33 -26.25
N ARG A 66 -15.10 1.23 -26.10
CA ARG A 66 -15.76 0.00 -25.60
C ARG A 66 -15.23 -1.24 -26.30
N PRO A 67 -14.59 -2.17 -25.57
CA PRO A 67 -14.28 -3.47 -26.14
C PRO A 67 -15.59 -4.16 -26.57
N ARG A 68 -15.63 -4.73 -27.75
CA ARG A 68 -16.82 -5.42 -28.28
C ARG A 68 -16.61 -6.93 -28.22
N PRO A 69 -17.63 -7.71 -27.85
CA PRO A 69 -18.83 -7.39 -27.08
C PRO A 69 -18.54 -7.52 -25.59
N THR A 70 -18.95 -6.57 -24.79
CA THR A 70 -18.85 -6.66 -23.33
C THR A 70 -20.20 -7.02 -22.75
N ASP A 71 -20.27 -8.09 -21.99
CA ASP A 71 -21.49 -8.50 -21.33
C ASP A 71 -21.85 -7.61 -20.14
N THR A 72 -20.83 -7.11 -19.47
CA THR A 72 -20.97 -6.22 -18.31
C THR A 72 -19.88 -5.18 -18.32
N TYR A 73 -20.31 -3.96 -18.13
CA TYR A 73 -19.46 -2.80 -18.08
C TYR A 73 -19.82 -1.98 -16.83
N ALA A 74 -18.84 -1.66 -16.03
CA ALA A 74 -19.01 -0.82 -14.87
C ALA A 74 -18.00 0.32 -14.91
N LEU A 75 -18.50 1.54 -14.66
CA LEU A 75 -17.66 2.71 -14.45
C LEU A 75 -17.30 2.78 -12.98
N VAL A 76 -16.03 2.70 -12.65
CA VAL A 76 -15.51 2.87 -11.30
C VAL A 76 -15.04 4.32 -11.15
N ARG A 77 -15.53 5.03 -10.14
CA ARG A 77 -15.24 6.45 -9.91
C ARG A 77 -14.49 6.76 -8.62
N ASP A 78 -14.01 5.75 -7.93
CA ASP A 78 -13.47 5.88 -6.57
C ASP A 78 -12.03 6.39 -6.50
N ARG A 79 -11.37 6.64 -7.65
CA ARG A 79 -9.99 7.11 -7.69
C ARG A 79 -9.89 8.60 -8.01
N LEU A 80 -8.89 9.23 -7.43
CA LEU A 80 -8.55 10.62 -7.71
C LEU A 80 -7.54 10.71 -8.87
N PRO A 81 -7.70 11.68 -9.76
CA PRO A 81 -8.79 12.65 -9.81
C PRO A 81 -10.11 12.02 -10.29
N ALA A 82 -11.21 12.28 -9.59
CA ALA A 82 -12.51 11.65 -9.82
C ALA A 82 -13.14 11.89 -11.22
N TRP A 83 -12.52 12.73 -12.02
CA TRP A 83 -12.94 13.02 -13.39
C TRP A 83 -12.27 12.14 -14.46
N ILE A 84 -11.27 11.33 -14.06
CA ILE A 84 -10.67 10.33 -14.95
C ILE A 84 -11.44 9.02 -14.75
N PRO A 85 -12.16 8.52 -15.77
CA PRO A 85 -12.92 7.30 -15.64
C PRO A 85 -12.00 6.07 -15.53
N GLU A 86 -12.39 5.14 -14.69
CA GLU A 86 -11.80 3.81 -14.58
C GLU A 86 -12.86 2.79 -14.99
N PHE A 87 -12.48 1.75 -15.71
CA PHE A 87 -13.43 0.81 -16.31
C PHE A 87 -13.13 -0.60 -15.85
N SER A 88 -14.19 -1.34 -15.51
CA SER A 88 -14.14 -2.77 -15.23
C SER A 88 -15.16 -3.52 -16.10
N PHE A 89 -14.76 -4.64 -16.67
CA PHE A 89 -15.61 -5.52 -17.47
C PHE A 89 -15.02 -6.93 -17.46
N HIS A 90 -15.76 -7.89 -18.06
CA HIS A 90 -15.32 -9.27 -18.09
C HIS A 90 -15.00 -9.75 -19.51
N LEU A 91 -13.92 -10.53 -19.63
CA LEU A 91 -13.59 -11.26 -20.86
C LEU A 91 -13.76 -12.77 -20.63
N PRO A 92 -14.20 -13.51 -21.67
CA PRO A 92 -14.23 -14.96 -21.63
C PRO A 92 -12.81 -15.52 -21.64
N VAL A 93 -12.54 -16.48 -20.76
CA VAL A 93 -11.27 -17.20 -20.63
C VAL A 93 -11.54 -18.70 -20.46
N PRO A 94 -10.55 -19.60 -20.69
CA PRO A 94 -10.78 -21.05 -20.60
C PRO A 94 -11.33 -21.54 -19.26
N TRP A 95 -11.10 -20.79 -18.18
CA TRP A 95 -11.60 -21.11 -16.82
C TRP A 95 -12.89 -20.37 -16.44
N GLY A 96 -13.53 -19.66 -17.38
CA GLY A 96 -14.77 -18.94 -17.14
C GLY A 96 -14.74 -17.49 -17.61
N ARG A 97 -14.77 -16.55 -16.70
CA ARG A 97 -14.74 -15.11 -16.97
C ARG A 97 -13.65 -14.46 -16.14
N MET A 98 -12.87 -13.60 -16.74
CA MET A 98 -11.81 -12.83 -16.10
C MET A 98 -12.23 -11.37 -16.06
N GLU A 99 -12.16 -10.76 -14.91
CA GLU A 99 -12.33 -9.31 -14.77
C GLU A 99 -11.11 -8.58 -15.33
N VAL A 100 -11.38 -7.52 -16.10
CA VAL A 100 -10.37 -6.63 -16.64
C VAL A 100 -10.60 -5.24 -16.09
N ASN A 101 -9.61 -4.71 -15.39
CA ASN A 101 -9.63 -3.35 -14.86
C ASN A 101 -8.73 -2.47 -15.72
N VAL A 102 -9.29 -1.39 -16.24
CA VAL A 102 -8.57 -0.41 -17.06
C VAL A 102 -8.44 0.90 -16.30
N HIS A 103 -7.23 1.15 -15.83
CA HIS A 103 -6.84 2.34 -15.10
C HIS A 103 -6.32 3.38 -16.08
N GLN A 104 -7.02 4.49 -16.24
CA GLN A 104 -6.56 5.60 -17.05
C GLN A 104 -5.66 6.54 -16.25
N LEU A 105 -4.54 6.95 -16.85
CA LEU A 105 -3.62 7.95 -16.31
C LEU A 105 -3.38 9.02 -17.37
N LEU A 106 -3.40 10.28 -16.95
CA LEU A 106 -3.00 11.38 -17.84
C LEU A 106 -1.52 11.65 -17.69
N PHE A 107 -0.77 11.52 -18.78
CA PHE A 107 0.68 11.69 -18.78
C PHE A 107 1.09 13.05 -18.18
N GLN A 108 0.48 14.15 -18.64
CA GLN A 108 0.79 15.50 -18.16
C GLN A 108 0.51 15.69 -16.67
N TYR A 109 -0.55 15.06 -16.15
CA TYR A 109 -0.86 15.09 -14.71
C TYR A 109 0.18 14.30 -13.89
N GLU A 110 0.56 13.12 -14.37
CA GLU A 110 1.54 12.28 -13.69
C GLU A 110 2.97 12.88 -13.76
N ALA A 111 3.29 13.59 -14.84
CA ALA A 111 4.57 14.26 -15.02
C ALA A 111 4.68 15.60 -14.27
N ASP A 112 3.57 16.17 -13.78
CA ASP A 112 3.60 17.39 -12.97
C ASP A 112 4.48 17.17 -11.73
N PRO A 113 5.48 18.03 -11.45
CA PRO A 113 6.32 17.91 -10.26
C PRO A 113 5.55 17.93 -8.94
N ARG A 114 4.35 18.52 -8.93
CA ARG A 114 3.46 18.54 -7.75
C ARG A 114 2.72 17.23 -7.53
N THR A 115 2.62 16.39 -8.55
CA THR A 115 2.04 15.05 -8.45
C THR A 115 3.06 14.10 -7.84
N THR A 116 2.90 13.80 -6.57
CA THR A 116 3.76 12.84 -5.87
C THR A 116 3.22 11.42 -6.04
N TRP A 117 4.12 10.48 -6.31
CA TRP A 117 3.79 9.06 -6.26
C TRP A 117 4.12 8.50 -4.89
N ASN A 118 3.23 7.70 -4.34
CA ASN A 118 3.52 6.93 -3.15
C ASN A 118 4.33 5.67 -3.50
N SER A 119 4.86 4.99 -2.47
CA SER A 119 5.67 3.79 -2.64
C SER A 119 4.94 2.67 -3.37
N ASP A 120 3.65 2.46 -3.08
CA ASP A 120 2.81 1.45 -3.73
C ASP A 120 2.68 1.70 -5.25
N LYS A 121 2.42 2.94 -5.65
CA LYS A 121 2.36 3.31 -7.06
C LYS A 121 3.72 3.11 -7.75
N CYS A 122 4.81 3.52 -7.12
CA CYS A 122 6.16 3.30 -7.64
C CYS A 122 6.49 1.79 -7.75
N ASP A 123 6.08 0.98 -6.79
CA ASP A 123 6.26 -0.48 -6.84
C ASP A 123 5.42 -1.11 -7.95
N ALA A 124 4.16 -0.66 -8.10
CA ALA A 124 3.24 -1.19 -9.11
C ALA A 124 3.77 -0.98 -10.54
N TYR A 125 4.34 0.18 -10.84
CA TYR A 125 4.87 0.49 -12.17
C TYR A 125 6.35 0.13 -12.32
N GLY A 126 7.20 0.43 -11.33
CA GLY A 126 8.65 0.27 -11.43
C GLY A 126 9.16 -1.15 -11.19
N ASN A 127 8.50 -1.92 -10.31
CA ASN A 127 8.93 -3.29 -9.98
C ASN A 127 8.03 -4.37 -10.58
N LYS A 128 6.73 -4.13 -10.63
CA LYS A 128 5.71 -5.11 -11.01
C LYS A 128 5.06 -4.82 -12.36
N GLY A 129 5.15 -3.57 -12.82
CA GLY A 129 4.58 -3.18 -14.10
C GLY A 129 5.35 -3.79 -15.27
N GLU A 130 4.62 -4.18 -16.30
CA GLU A 130 5.16 -4.69 -17.55
C GLU A 130 4.76 -3.76 -18.68
N PRO A 131 5.73 -3.02 -19.27
CA PRO A 131 5.44 -2.18 -20.45
C PRO A 131 5.11 -3.07 -21.64
N LEU A 132 3.93 -2.85 -22.24
CA LEU A 132 3.54 -3.47 -23.51
C LEU A 132 3.79 -2.54 -24.69
N PHE A 133 3.76 -1.26 -24.41
CA PHE A 133 3.93 -0.20 -25.39
C PHE A 133 4.24 1.10 -24.64
N ASP A 134 5.18 1.88 -25.14
CA ASP A 134 5.52 3.22 -24.64
C ASP A 134 6.05 4.04 -25.82
N ARG A 135 5.42 5.18 -26.11
CA ARG A 135 5.91 6.07 -27.16
C ARG A 135 7.11 6.83 -26.62
N GLU A 136 8.22 6.74 -27.36
CA GLU A 136 9.44 7.48 -27.02
C GLU A 136 10.01 7.15 -25.63
N ASP A 137 9.59 6.03 -25.02
CA ASP A 137 9.97 5.59 -23.67
C ASP A 137 9.70 6.65 -22.58
N ALA A 138 8.73 7.56 -22.86
CA ALA A 138 8.49 8.74 -22.04
C ALA A 138 7.89 8.39 -20.68
N PHE A 139 6.97 7.43 -20.64
CA PHE A 139 6.37 7.01 -19.37
C PHE A 139 7.33 6.15 -18.55
N GLU A 140 8.14 5.30 -19.18
CA GLU A 140 9.20 4.53 -18.50
C GLU A 140 10.23 5.45 -17.86
N ALA A 141 10.62 6.53 -18.53
CA ALA A 141 11.50 7.56 -17.97
C ALA A 141 10.86 8.23 -16.75
N LEU A 142 9.57 8.56 -16.80
CA LEU A 142 8.81 9.11 -15.67
C LEU A 142 8.74 8.12 -14.50
N VAL A 143 8.42 6.85 -14.74
CA VAL A 143 8.40 5.78 -13.73
C VAL A 143 9.77 5.67 -13.04
N SER A 144 10.84 5.68 -13.82
CA SER A 144 12.21 5.60 -13.31
C SER A 144 12.56 6.80 -12.43
N HIS A 145 12.14 8.01 -12.83
CA HIS A 145 12.35 9.25 -12.06
C HIS A 145 11.59 9.20 -10.73
N LYS A 146 10.27 8.95 -10.77
CA LYS A 146 9.42 8.89 -9.58
C LYS A 146 9.84 7.77 -8.59
N THR A 147 10.27 6.63 -9.13
CA THR A 147 10.80 5.52 -8.34
C THR A 147 12.08 5.92 -7.59
N ARG A 148 12.99 6.60 -8.26
CA ARG A 148 14.23 7.10 -7.64
C ARG A 148 13.93 8.09 -6.54
N GLU A 149 13.04 9.06 -6.76
CA GLU A 149 12.61 10.01 -5.72
C GLU A 149 12.08 9.30 -4.45
N GLN A 150 11.33 8.21 -4.62
CA GLN A 150 10.84 7.42 -3.49
C GLN A 150 11.96 6.65 -2.80
N LEU A 151 12.88 6.05 -3.55
CA LEU A 151 14.02 5.33 -2.98
C LEU A 151 14.95 6.26 -2.16
N GLU A 152 15.16 7.48 -2.60
CA GLU A 152 15.95 8.50 -1.87
C GLU A 152 15.33 8.87 -0.51
N ARG A 153 14.01 8.74 -0.36
CA ARG A 153 13.31 9.00 0.90
C ARG A 153 13.38 7.85 1.91
N LEU A 154 13.73 6.63 1.45
CA LEU A 154 13.66 5.42 2.30
C LEU A 154 14.60 5.46 3.50
N GLU A 155 15.75 6.14 3.42
CA GLU A 155 16.66 6.25 4.56
C GLU A 155 16.01 7.02 5.72
N GLY A 156 15.44 8.18 5.43
CA GLY A 156 14.71 8.97 6.43
C GLY A 156 13.50 8.23 6.98
N GLU A 157 12.77 7.52 6.13
CA GLU A 157 11.64 6.71 6.52
C GLU A 157 12.05 5.52 7.40
N THR A 158 13.16 4.87 7.10
CA THR A 158 13.74 3.78 7.90
C THR A 158 14.02 4.24 9.32
N HIS A 159 14.63 5.42 9.50
CA HIS A 159 14.91 5.99 10.82
C HIS A 159 13.63 6.38 11.57
N ARG A 160 12.68 6.99 10.87
CA ARG A 160 11.39 7.37 11.44
C ARG A 160 10.62 6.16 11.97
N LEU A 161 10.50 5.11 11.15
CA LEU A 161 9.83 3.86 11.52
C LEU A 161 10.56 3.15 12.66
N TYR A 162 11.89 3.05 12.60
CA TYR A 162 12.69 2.45 13.68
C TYR A 162 12.38 3.08 15.04
N ASN A 163 12.41 4.42 15.11
CA ASN A 163 12.15 5.15 16.36
C ASN A 163 10.73 4.92 16.87
N ARG A 164 9.75 4.90 15.97
CA ARG A 164 8.35 4.70 16.32
C ARG A 164 8.07 3.28 16.80
N ILE A 165 8.55 2.27 16.10
CA ILE A 165 8.42 0.86 16.45
C ILE A 165 9.07 0.57 17.80
N THR A 166 10.27 1.10 18.06
CA THR A 166 10.98 0.94 19.33
C THR A 166 10.12 1.38 20.51
N TRP A 167 9.28 2.41 20.31
CA TRP A 167 8.35 2.89 21.32
C TRP A 167 7.06 2.05 21.39
N ASP A 168 6.51 1.64 20.25
CA ASP A 168 5.14 1.15 20.17
C ASP A 168 5.00 -0.37 20.34
N VAL A 169 6.06 -1.16 20.14
CA VAL A 169 5.96 -2.62 20.09
C VAL A 169 5.64 -3.27 21.44
N ARG A 170 6.19 -2.79 22.54
CA ARG A 170 6.05 -3.45 23.84
C ARG A 170 5.24 -2.68 24.88
N GLU A 171 5.54 -1.40 25.06
CA GLU A 171 4.96 -0.65 26.18
C GLU A 171 3.58 -0.08 25.89
N ILE A 172 3.39 0.49 24.70
CA ILE A 172 2.18 1.25 24.39
C ILE A 172 0.94 0.37 24.31
N PRO A 173 0.95 -0.81 23.62
CA PRO A 173 -0.21 -1.68 23.57
C PRO A 173 -0.68 -2.11 24.95
N LEU A 174 0.24 -2.57 25.80
CA LEU A 174 -0.07 -3.02 27.17
C LEU A 174 -0.57 -1.87 28.05
N ARG A 175 0.02 -0.68 27.92
CA ARG A 175 -0.42 0.50 28.64
C ARG A 175 -1.82 0.94 28.21
N MET A 176 -2.12 0.89 26.92
CA MET A 176 -3.44 1.23 26.39
C MET A 176 -4.48 0.21 26.78
N ALA A 177 -4.14 -1.08 26.80
CA ALA A 177 -5.03 -2.12 27.30
C ALA A 177 -5.43 -1.92 28.76
N ARG A 178 -4.47 -1.57 29.63
CA ARG A 178 -4.74 -1.27 31.05
C ARG A 178 -5.53 0.02 31.28
N ARG A 179 -5.33 1.02 30.44
CA ARG A 179 -5.91 2.36 30.60
C ARG A 179 -7.31 2.49 29.98
N VAL A 180 -7.51 1.88 28.81
CA VAL A 180 -8.71 2.07 27.98
C VAL A 180 -9.47 0.76 27.80
N GLY A 181 -8.75 -0.38 27.68
CA GLY A 181 -9.32 -1.69 27.49
C GLY A 181 -8.50 -2.56 26.53
N VAL A 182 -8.58 -3.87 26.71
CA VAL A 182 -7.81 -4.86 25.96
C VAL A 182 -7.96 -4.72 24.43
N PRO A 183 -9.17 -4.50 23.87
CA PRO A 183 -9.31 -4.30 22.43
C PRO A 183 -8.49 -3.13 21.87
N THR A 184 -8.37 -2.04 22.65
CA THR A 184 -7.54 -0.88 22.25
C THR A 184 -6.06 -1.26 22.20
N GLY A 185 -5.57 -2.08 23.14
CA GLY A 185 -4.21 -2.60 23.12
C GLY A 185 -3.92 -3.40 21.85
N HIS A 186 -4.82 -4.31 21.48
CA HIS A 186 -4.71 -5.10 20.25
C HIS A 186 -4.74 -4.23 18.98
N PHE A 187 -5.57 -3.21 18.94
CA PHE A 187 -5.63 -2.27 17.82
C PHE A 187 -4.30 -1.52 17.64
N VAL A 188 -3.74 -1.00 18.74
CA VAL A 188 -2.44 -0.30 18.72
C VAL A 188 -1.32 -1.25 18.27
N LEU A 189 -1.28 -2.48 18.78
CA LEU A 189 -0.29 -3.47 18.38
C LEU A 189 -0.40 -3.85 16.89
N SER A 190 -1.61 -3.93 16.35
CA SER A 190 -1.80 -4.19 14.92
C SER A 190 -1.26 -3.06 14.06
N GLY A 191 -1.37 -1.80 14.49
CA GLY A 191 -0.71 -0.66 13.85
C GLY A 191 0.82 -0.76 13.89
N ALA A 192 1.38 -1.13 15.06
CA ALA A 192 2.83 -1.34 15.19
C ALA A 192 3.34 -2.48 14.30
N LEU A 193 2.56 -3.56 14.14
CA LEU A 193 2.89 -4.66 13.24
C LEU A 193 2.96 -4.20 11.77
N ASP A 194 2.00 -3.39 11.31
CA ASP A 194 2.05 -2.83 9.94
C ASP A 194 3.30 -1.96 9.75
N GLU A 195 3.67 -1.14 10.72
CA GLU A 195 4.89 -0.33 10.69
C GLU A 195 6.18 -1.17 10.70
N VAL A 196 6.20 -2.29 11.42
CA VAL A 196 7.34 -3.23 11.39
C VAL A 196 7.51 -3.82 9.99
N VAL A 197 6.42 -4.19 9.34
CA VAL A 197 6.45 -4.66 7.94
C VAL A 197 6.99 -3.56 7.02
N ASP A 198 6.50 -2.33 7.15
CA ASP A 198 6.97 -1.19 6.37
C ASP A 198 8.47 -0.91 6.57
N TRP A 199 8.94 -1.01 7.82
CA TRP A 199 10.35 -0.86 8.15
C TRP A 199 11.22 -1.95 7.49
N MET A 200 10.74 -3.20 7.39
CA MET A 200 11.49 -4.27 6.72
C MET A 200 11.72 -3.96 5.25
N TYR A 201 10.74 -3.39 4.54
CA TYR A 201 10.92 -2.93 3.17
C TYR A 201 11.90 -1.76 3.09
N ALA A 202 11.67 -0.72 3.89
CA ALA A 202 12.49 0.50 3.87
C ALA A 202 13.96 0.20 4.15
N ARG A 203 14.27 -0.58 5.21
CA ARG A 203 15.66 -0.99 5.54
C ARG A 203 16.33 -1.84 4.46
N SER A 204 15.53 -2.55 3.67
CA SER A 204 16.03 -3.37 2.55
C SER A 204 16.18 -2.57 1.26
N GLY A 205 15.98 -1.24 1.30
CA GLY A 205 16.03 -0.37 0.12
C GLY A 205 14.96 -0.71 -0.91
N ARG A 206 13.79 -1.19 -0.46
CA ARG A 206 12.70 -1.62 -1.33
C ARG A 206 11.45 -0.79 -1.12
N LEU A 207 10.76 -0.55 -2.22
CA LEU A 207 9.45 0.09 -2.21
C LEU A 207 8.41 -0.80 -1.52
N LEU A 208 7.48 -0.15 -0.82
CA LEU A 208 6.33 -0.81 -0.21
C LEU A 208 5.36 -1.25 -1.30
N PRO A 209 5.01 -2.54 -1.35
CA PRO A 209 3.95 -3.01 -2.23
C PRO A 209 2.57 -2.65 -1.68
N ASN A 210 1.54 -2.84 -2.49
CA ASN A 210 0.15 -2.73 -2.06
C ASN A 210 -0.11 -3.58 -0.79
N MET A 211 -0.96 -3.06 0.12
CA MET A 211 -1.25 -3.68 1.42
C MET A 211 -1.56 -5.18 1.32
N LYS A 212 -2.37 -5.60 0.34
CA LYS A 212 -2.74 -7.01 0.14
C LYS A 212 -1.56 -7.94 -0.13
N TRP A 213 -0.42 -7.40 -0.55
CA TRP A 213 0.79 -8.15 -0.88
C TRP A 213 1.93 -7.98 0.10
N LYS A 214 1.84 -7.07 1.07
CA LYS A 214 2.95 -6.73 1.97
C LYS A 214 3.55 -7.96 2.64
N LEU A 215 2.75 -8.75 3.36
CA LEU A 215 3.24 -9.92 4.08
C LEU A 215 3.74 -11.03 3.17
N TYR A 216 2.96 -11.37 2.15
CA TYR A 216 3.34 -12.40 1.18
C TYR A 216 4.68 -12.07 0.50
N SER A 217 4.86 -10.83 0.09
CA SER A 217 6.08 -10.42 -0.62
C SER A 217 7.31 -10.38 0.27
N LEU A 218 7.20 -10.21 1.60
CA LEU A 218 8.34 -10.30 2.52
C LEU A 218 9.04 -11.65 2.40
N GLY A 219 8.30 -12.75 2.52
CA GLY A 219 8.83 -14.10 2.38
C GLY A 219 9.26 -14.40 0.94
N ALA A 220 8.42 -14.07 -0.05
CA ALA A 220 8.70 -14.34 -1.47
C ALA A 220 9.94 -13.60 -2.01
N LEU A 221 10.28 -12.44 -1.45
CA LEU A 221 11.48 -11.67 -1.76
C LEU A 221 12.70 -12.05 -0.90
N GLY A 222 12.53 -12.97 0.05
CA GLY A 222 13.60 -13.39 0.96
C GLY A 222 14.04 -12.29 1.93
N LEU A 223 13.16 -11.35 2.28
CA LEU A 223 13.45 -10.27 3.22
C LEU A 223 13.37 -10.73 4.68
N ILE A 224 12.72 -11.85 4.93
CA ILE A 224 12.60 -12.50 6.23
C ILE A 224 12.91 -13.99 6.13
N SER A 225 13.37 -14.58 7.23
CA SER A 225 13.51 -16.04 7.37
C SER A 225 12.17 -16.69 7.68
N GLY A 226 12.09 -18.04 7.55
CA GLY A 226 10.90 -18.78 7.95
C GLY A 226 10.58 -18.67 9.45
N GLU A 227 11.60 -18.53 10.31
CA GLU A 227 11.39 -18.28 11.74
C GLU A 227 10.78 -16.89 11.98
N GLN A 228 11.26 -15.88 11.29
CA GLN A 228 10.70 -14.53 11.34
C GLN A 228 9.26 -14.49 10.79
N GLU A 229 8.97 -15.24 9.73
CA GLU A 229 7.60 -15.37 9.22
C GLU A 229 6.65 -15.96 10.26
N ASN A 230 7.08 -17.01 10.97
CA ASN A 230 6.30 -17.60 12.06
C ASN A 230 6.01 -16.62 13.19
N LEU A 231 6.98 -15.80 13.58
CA LEU A 231 6.79 -14.76 14.61
C LEU A 231 5.78 -13.69 14.15
N LEU A 232 5.80 -13.29 12.87
CA LEU A 232 4.80 -12.37 12.32
C LEU A 232 3.41 -13.00 12.29
N ILE A 233 3.30 -14.28 11.92
CA ILE A 233 2.03 -15.01 11.94
C ILE A 233 1.49 -15.09 13.37
N GLU A 234 2.34 -15.42 14.34
CA GLU A 234 1.96 -15.45 15.76
C GLU A 234 1.51 -14.09 16.27
N ALA A 235 2.22 -13.01 15.92
CA ALA A 235 1.83 -11.66 16.27
C ALA A 235 0.49 -11.21 15.66
N GLN A 236 0.01 -11.85 14.58
CA GLN A 236 -1.27 -11.57 13.95
C GLN A 236 -2.44 -12.32 14.57
N GLN A 237 -2.21 -13.50 15.14
CA GLN A 237 -3.27 -14.29 15.81
C GLN A 237 -3.80 -13.50 17.00
N CYS A 238 -5.10 -13.23 17.03
CA CYS A 238 -5.70 -12.30 17.97
C CYS A 238 -6.98 -12.84 18.61
N ASP A 239 -6.96 -12.96 19.96
CA ASP A 239 -8.18 -12.95 20.75
C ASP A 239 -8.34 -11.54 21.35
N PRO A 240 -9.24 -10.71 20.78
CA PRO A 240 -9.30 -9.27 21.09
C PRO A 240 -9.73 -8.95 22.50
N LEU A 241 -10.20 -9.93 23.27
CA LEU A 241 -10.62 -9.78 24.68
C LEU A 241 -9.60 -10.33 25.67
N SER A 242 -8.56 -10.99 25.20
CA SER A 242 -7.55 -11.66 26.05
C SER A 242 -6.32 -10.79 26.27
N MET A 243 -6.06 -10.41 27.53
CA MET A 243 -4.82 -9.74 27.91
C MET A 243 -3.59 -10.64 27.75
N VAL A 244 -3.73 -11.93 28.04
CA VAL A 244 -2.65 -12.93 27.88
C VAL A 244 -2.26 -13.05 26.41
N ASP A 245 -3.25 -13.02 25.51
CA ASP A 245 -2.98 -13.06 24.09
C ASP A 245 -2.31 -11.78 23.60
N LEU A 246 -2.70 -10.61 24.13
CA LEU A 246 -2.01 -9.35 23.83
C LEU A 246 -0.54 -9.38 24.24
N GLU A 247 -0.24 -9.91 25.44
CA GLU A 247 1.12 -10.07 25.93
C GLU A 247 1.95 -10.99 25.02
N ARG A 248 1.40 -12.16 24.67
CA ARG A 248 2.02 -13.09 23.71
C ARG A 248 2.31 -12.42 22.35
N ARG A 249 1.36 -11.68 21.81
CA ARG A 249 1.54 -10.94 20.53
C ARG A 249 2.64 -9.88 20.62
N CYS A 250 2.71 -9.14 21.73
CA CYS A 250 3.77 -8.17 21.99
C CYS A 250 5.16 -8.84 22.06
N GLU A 251 5.23 -10.02 22.69
CA GLU A 251 6.46 -10.81 22.78
C GLU A 251 6.90 -11.28 21.39
N ALA A 252 6.01 -11.92 20.62
CA ALA A 252 6.31 -12.39 19.26
C ALA A 252 6.78 -11.27 18.34
N LEU A 253 6.11 -10.11 18.35
CA LEU A 253 6.53 -8.97 17.56
C LEU A 253 7.85 -8.37 18.04
N GLY A 254 8.09 -8.35 19.36
CA GLY A 254 9.35 -7.92 19.95
C GLY A 254 10.52 -8.83 19.57
N GLU A 255 10.33 -10.14 19.57
CA GLU A 255 11.33 -11.14 19.15
C GLU A 255 11.62 -11.02 17.66
N PHE A 256 10.57 -10.82 16.84
CA PHE A 256 10.74 -10.51 15.42
C PHE A 256 11.64 -9.30 15.21
N CYS A 257 11.34 -8.17 15.86
CA CYS A 257 12.12 -6.93 15.76
C CYS A 257 13.58 -7.14 16.15
N GLN A 258 13.83 -7.87 17.25
CA GLN A 258 15.19 -8.18 17.70
C GLN A 258 15.93 -9.09 16.70
N SER A 259 15.28 -10.14 16.20
CA SER A 259 15.86 -11.03 15.17
C SER A 259 16.16 -10.28 13.87
N ALA A 260 15.38 -9.25 13.58
CA ALA A 260 15.60 -8.34 12.47
C ALA A 260 16.66 -7.26 12.75
N GLY A 261 17.30 -7.26 13.93
CA GLY A 261 18.39 -6.35 14.30
C GLY A 261 17.96 -5.03 14.92
N MET A 262 16.73 -4.92 15.43
CA MET A 262 16.33 -3.76 16.23
C MET A 262 16.84 -3.88 17.68
N ASP A 263 17.36 -2.77 18.21
CA ASP A 263 17.66 -2.69 19.64
C ASP A 263 16.41 -2.23 20.41
N LEU A 264 15.78 -3.16 21.11
CA LEU A 264 14.64 -2.92 22.00
C LEU A 264 15.04 -2.90 23.47
N SER A 265 16.31 -2.65 23.79
CA SER A 265 16.77 -2.51 25.17
C SER A 265 16.13 -1.29 25.86
N THR A 266 16.04 -1.36 27.18
CA THR A 266 15.52 -0.24 27.98
C THR A 266 16.30 1.07 27.72
N GLY A 267 17.61 0.96 27.43
CA GLY A 267 18.46 2.09 27.07
C GLY A 267 18.08 2.71 25.71
N ALA A 268 17.85 1.89 24.70
CA ALA A 268 17.42 2.34 23.38
C ALA A 268 16.03 3.00 23.46
N ILE A 269 15.08 2.37 24.14
CA ILE A 269 13.74 2.93 24.34
C ILE A 269 13.81 4.29 25.07
N ALA A 270 14.64 4.41 26.12
CA ALA A 270 14.81 5.66 26.85
C ALA A 270 15.45 6.76 25.95
N ALA A 271 16.40 6.41 25.10
CA ALA A 271 17.03 7.33 24.15
C ALA A 271 16.03 7.87 23.13
N VAL A 272 15.21 6.99 22.53
CA VAL A 272 14.14 7.38 21.59
C VAL A 272 13.11 8.28 22.28
N ARG A 273 12.68 7.93 23.49
CA ARG A 273 11.76 8.74 24.29
C ARG A 273 12.31 10.14 24.56
N LYS A 274 13.58 10.24 24.95
CA LYS A 274 14.25 11.52 25.18
C LYS A 274 14.33 12.37 23.91
N ALA A 275 14.71 11.76 22.79
CA ALA A 275 14.78 12.46 21.50
C ALA A 275 13.41 12.98 21.06
N TYR A 276 12.35 12.16 21.23
CA TYR A 276 10.98 12.56 20.91
C TYR A 276 10.49 13.71 21.81
N GLN A 277 10.79 13.67 23.11
CA GLN A 277 10.46 14.75 24.02
C GLN A 277 11.19 16.04 23.66
N GLN A 278 12.46 15.96 23.27
CA GLN A 278 13.25 17.13 22.85
C GLN A 278 12.72 17.73 21.55
N ALA A 279 12.38 16.90 20.56
CA ALA A 279 11.78 17.37 19.30
C ALA A 279 10.42 18.04 19.53
N ASN A 280 9.57 17.46 20.39
CA ASN A 280 8.27 18.04 20.72
C ASN A 280 8.37 19.30 21.59
N HIS A 281 9.40 19.45 22.43
CA HIS A 281 9.60 20.69 23.16
C HIS A 281 9.91 21.89 22.24
N HIS A 282 10.61 21.66 21.13
CA HIS A 282 10.81 22.69 20.11
C HIS A 282 9.52 23.04 19.35
N LEU A 283 8.68 22.07 19.07
CA LEU A 283 7.38 22.28 18.42
C LEU A 283 6.35 22.90 19.40
N LEU A 284 6.31 22.43 20.65
CA LEU A 284 5.40 22.93 21.68
C LEU A 284 5.78 24.33 22.21
N GLY A 285 7.01 24.78 22.01
CA GLY A 285 7.42 26.14 22.39
C GLY A 285 6.67 27.23 21.62
N ASP A 286 6.42 27.01 20.33
CA ASP A 286 5.67 27.94 19.47
C ASP A 286 4.18 27.59 19.37
N GLU A 287 3.79 26.30 19.41
CA GLU A 287 2.41 25.89 19.32
C GLU A 287 1.64 26.02 20.65
N ALA A 288 2.26 25.91 21.79
CA ALA A 288 1.59 26.10 23.07
C ALA A 288 0.98 27.51 23.18
N ALA A 289 1.60 28.52 22.54
CA ALA A 289 1.05 29.86 22.45
C ALA A 289 -0.17 29.94 21.54
N VAL A 290 -0.25 29.09 20.49
CA VAL A 290 -1.37 29.00 19.54
C VAL A 290 -2.52 28.21 20.13
N PHE A 291 -2.25 27.07 20.81
CA PHE A 291 -3.29 26.26 21.44
C PHE A 291 -3.96 26.92 22.63
N ALA A 292 -3.26 27.79 23.34
CA ALA A 292 -3.84 28.57 24.44
C ALA A 292 -4.89 29.61 23.98
N THR A 293 -4.92 29.90 22.68
CA THR A 293 -5.89 30.87 22.08
C THR A 293 -7.05 30.20 21.35
N LEU A 294 -7.04 28.88 21.20
CA LEU A 294 -8.13 28.16 20.54
C LEU A 294 -9.26 27.87 21.55
N PRO A 295 -10.52 28.18 21.19
CA PRO A 295 -11.65 27.80 22.05
C PRO A 295 -11.68 26.27 22.18
N SER A 296 -11.85 25.79 23.43
CA SER A 296 -12.01 24.37 23.71
C SER A 296 -13.06 23.75 22.79
N PRO A 297 -12.76 22.64 22.09
CA PRO A 297 -13.75 22.00 21.25
C PRO A 297 -14.95 21.62 22.10
N ARG A 298 -16.12 22.17 21.80
CA ARG A 298 -17.36 21.71 22.40
C ARG A 298 -17.59 20.28 21.89
N LEU A 299 -17.37 19.31 22.78
CA LEU A 299 -17.83 17.95 22.55
C LEU A 299 -19.35 18.01 22.37
N VAL A 300 -19.81 17.87 21.15
CA VAL A 300 -21.24 17.66 20.87
C VAL A 300 -21.54 16.27 21.40
N PRO A 301 -22.47 16.12 22.38
CA PRO A 301 -22.85 14.79 22.83
C PRO A 301 -23.43 14.03 21.65
N PHE A 302 -22.96 12.82 21.41
CA PHE A 302 -23.62 11.90 20.49
C PHE A 302 -25.06 11.72 20.97
N GLY A 303 -26.03 12.31 20.27
CA GLY A 303 -27.42 12.04 20.49
C GLY A 303 -27.69 10.58 20.21
N GLY A 304 -27.93 9.80 21.25
CA GLY A 304 -28.46 8.45 21.10
C GLY A 304 -29.79 8.49 20.34
N PRO A 305 -30.13 7.45 19.56
CA PRO A 305 -31.43 7.40 18.87
C PRO A 305 -32.56 7.48 19.88
N GLY A 306 -33.34 8.58 19.82
CA GLY A 306 -34.49 8.79 20.64
C GLY A 306 -35.49 7.66 20.41
N GLY A 307 -35.78 6.91 21.47
CA GLY A 307 -36.92 6.01 21.49
C GLY A 307 -38.24 6.83 21.33
N SER A 308 -38.91 6.57 20.25
CA SER A 308 -40.33 6.98 20.10
C SER A 308 -41.19 5.92 20.77
N SER A 309 -41.90 6.37 21.81
CA SER A 309 -43.09 5.71 22.34
C SER A 309 -44.18 5.58 21.31
#